data_fc322a51c1c661575f12d28f8883a16f
#
_entry.id   fc322a51c1c661575f12d28f8883a16f
#
_cell.length_a   1.000
_cell.length_b   1.000
_cell.length_c   1.000
_cell.angle_alpha   90.00
_cell.angle_beta   90.00
_cell.angle_gamma   90.00
#
_symmetry.space_group_name_H-M   'P 1'
#
loop_
_entity.id
_entity.type
_entity.pdbx_description
1 polymer ?
#
loop_
_entity_poly.entity_id
_entity_poly.type
_entity_poly.pdbx_seq_one_letter_code
_entity_poly.pdbx_strand_id
1 'polypeptide(L)'
;MKKLIASMFVIVLALLPSIITERSDTPPPMATKEPNDIQAVSNAYIEEPKEEEVTAFPLTQENIEIMAHVMNGEAGNVKNDEWVLYYGSVVLNRVKSTRFPNTIKEVVFQRNPLQYACTVDGNYDRQPPERMYRLAEQLLRYGSIIPENVVFQATFRQGKIWKKCGVTYFCYQ
;
A
#
# COMPACT_ATOMS: atom_id res chain seq x y z
N MET A 1 -48.05 -3.29 10.69
CA MET A 1 -48.10 -1.84 10.57
C MET A 1 -46.74 -1.36 10.03
N LYS A 2 -46.73 -0.96 8.75
CA LYS A 2 -45.53 -0.51 8.01
C LYS A 2 -45.40 0.99 8.23
N LYS A 3 -44.26 1.46 8.77
CA LYS A 3 -43.93 2.89 8.80
C LYS A 3 -42.93 3.20 7.71
N LEU A 4 -43.39 3.85 6.64
CA LEU A 4 -42.55 4.52 5.65
C LEU A 4 -41.96 5.78 6.32
N ILE A 5 -40.63 5.92 6.19
CA ILE A 5 -39.94 7.18 6.45
C ILE A 5 -39.39 7.67 5.12
N ALA A 6 -40.01 8.70 4.59
CA ALA A 6 -39.57 9.42 3.41
C ALA A 6 -38.44 10.37 3.80
N SER A 7 -37.25 10.21 3.18
CA SER A 7 -36.14 11.14 3.34
C SER A 7 -36.18 12.16 2.21
N MET A 8 -36.38 13.41 2.56
CA MET A 8 -36.35 14.59 1.70
C MET A 8 -34.91 14.92 1.32
N PHE A 9 -34.59 14.85 0.03
CA PHE A 9 -33.36 15.42 -0.53
C PHE A 9 -33.54 16.92 -0.73
N VAL A 10 -32.77 17.72 -0.02
CA VAL A 10 -32.63 19.16 -0.26
C VAL A 10 -31.46 19.37 -1.21
N ILE A 11 -31.76 19.77 -2.46
CA ILE A 11 -30.77 20.20 -3.45
C ILE A 11 -30.50 21.67 -3.21
N VAL A 12 -29.30 22.04 -2.75
CA VAL A 12 -28.83 23.42 -2.70
C VAL A 12 -28.07 23.72 -3.99
N LEU A 13 -28.70 24.50 -4.85
CA LEU A 13 -28.14 25.03 -6.08
C LEU A 13 -27.39 26.32 -5.77
N ALA A 14 -26.06 26.31 -5.75
CA ALA A 14 -25.23 27.50 -5.57
C ALA A 14 -24.98 28.18 -6.93
N LEU A 15 -25.54 29.36 -7.11
CA LEU A 15 -25.31 30.26 -8.23
C LEU A 15 -23.95 30.96 -8.05
N LEU A 16 -23.04 30.82 -9.01
CA LEU A 16 -21.80 31.60 -9.12
C LEU A 16 -22.06 32.86 -9.99
N PRO A 17 -21.61 34.04 -9.58
CA PRO A 17 -21.65 35.22 -10.45
C PRO A 17 -20.49 35.25 -11.46
N SER A 18 -20.82 35.48 -12.71
CA SER A 18 -19.89 35.75 -13.81
C SER A 18 -19.30 37.15 -13.66
N ILE A 19 -17.98 37.26 -13.58
CA ILE A 19 -17.27 38.52 -13.69
C ILE A 19 -16.76 38.64 -15.12
N ILE A 20 -17.34 39.59 -15.87
CA ILE A 20 -16.90 40.07 -17.17
C ILE A 20 -15.84 41.14 -16.90
N THR A 21 -14.61 40.94 -17.37
CA THR A 21 -13.60 42.00 -17.42
C THR A 21 -13.25 42.32 -18.84
N GLU A 22 -13.45 43.57 -19.17
CA GLU A 22 -13.30 44.18 -20.49
C GLU A 22 -11.84 44.18 -20.98
N ARG A 23 -11.74 44.04 -22.30
CA ARG A 23 -10.53 44.05 -23.11
C ARG A 23 -10.17 45.49 -23.44
N SER A 24 -8.93 45.91 -23.18
CA SER A 24 -8.37 47.15 -23.69
C SER A 24 -7.25 46.82 -24.69
N ASP A 25 -7.52 47.10 -25.94
CA ASP A 25 -6.56 47.06 -27.06
C ASP A 25 -5.75 48.36 -27.12
N THR A 26 -4.44 48.28 -27.06
CA THR A 26 -3.54 49.21 -27.80
C THR A 26 -2.14 48.59 -27.95
N PRO A 27 -1.56 48.56 -29.18
CA PRO A 27 -0.22 48.08 -29.42
C PRO A 27 0.82 49.23 -29.36
N PRO A 28 2.00 49.00 -28.81
CA PRO A 28 3.13 49.90 -29.00
C PRO A 28 4.08 49.44 -30.14
N PRO A 29 4.93 50.30 -30.66
CA PRO A 29 5.53 50.19 -31.98
C PRO A 29 6.80 49.35 -32.05
N MET A 30 7.08 48.87 -33.25
CA MET A 30 8.28 48.15 -33.70
C MET A 30 9.56 48.97 -33.51
N ALA A 31 10.58 48.30 -32.94
CA ALA A 31 11.98 48.69 -33.15
C ALA A 31 12.79 47.47 -33.55
N THR A 32 13.25 47.51 -34.78
CA THR A 32 14.19 46.60 -35.43
C THR A 32 15.57 46.71 -34.81
N LYS A 33 16.22 45.57 -34.46
CA LYS A 33 17.68 45.35 -34.57
C LYS A 33 17.97 43.85 -34.49
N GLU A 34 18.48 43.31 -35.59
CA GLU A 34 19.26 42.06 -35.69
C GLU A 34 20.75 42.34 -35.48
N PRO A 35 21.61 41.30 -35.54
CA PRO A 35 21.63 40.02 -34.84
C PRO A 35 22.93 39.88 -34.00
N ASN A 36 22.97 39.01 -33.01
CA ASN A 36 24.25 38.33 -32.69
C ASN A 36 24.04 37.15 -31.71
N ASP A 37 24.65 36.05 -32.15
CA ASP A 37 25.17 34.95 -31.37
C ASP A 37 24.19 34.11 -30.51
N ILE A 38 23.72 33.05 -31.12
CA ILE A 38 23.16 31.87 -30.49
C ILE A 38 24.30 31.10 -29.79
N GLN A 39 24.52 31.36 -28.53
CA GLN A 39 25.13 30.35 -27.69
C GLN A 39 24.01 29.40 -27.22
N ALA A 40 24.07 28.16 -27.72
CA ALA A 40 23.26 27.07 -27.25
C ALA A 40 23.59 26.81 -25.76
N VAL A 41 22.78 27.37 -24.89
CA VAL A 41 22.76 26.95 -23.48
C VAL A 41 22.02 25.61 -23.45
N SER A 42 22.79 24.53 -23.43
CA SER A 42 22.30 23.22 -23.08
C SER A 42 21.62 23.32 -21.70
N ASN A 43 20.28 23.33 -21.70
CA ASN A 43 19.52 23.10 -20.48
C ASN A 43 19.77 21.65 -20.05
N ALA A 44 20.85 21.43 -19.32
CA ALA A 44 20.98 20.26 -18.49
C ALA A 44 19.88 20.38 -17.43
N TYR A 45 18.79 19.63 -17.61
CA TYR A 45 17.84 19.38 -16.55
C TYR A 45 18.64 18.68 -15.43
N ILE A 46 18.96 19.42 -14.39
CA ILE A 46 19.40 18.85 -13.13
C ILE A 46 18.14 18.18 -12.56
N GLU A 47 18.04 16.86 -12.73
CA GLU A 47 17.09 16.07 -11.96
C GLU A 47 17.44 16.31 -10.49
N GLU A 48 16.57 17.01 -9.77
CA GLU A 48 16.67 17.10 -8.32
C GLU A 48 16.72 15.65 -7.78
N PRO A 49 17.66 15.33 -6.86
CA PRO A 49 17.73 14.01 -6.28
C PRO A 49 16.39 13.73 -5.60
N LYS A 50 15.67 12.72 -6.13
CA LYS A 50 14.45 12.22 -5.53
C LYS A 50 14.81 11.77 -4.11
N GLU A 51 14.32 12.46 -3.09
CA GLU A 51 14.48 12.00 -1.71
C GLU A 51 14.02 10.54 -1.65
N GLU A 52 14.94 9.62 -1.34
CA GLU A 52 14.58 8.23 -1.11
C GLU A 52 13.63 8.18 0.08
N GLU A 53 12.38 7.83 -0.16
CA GLU A 53 11.38 7.64 0.88
C GLU A 53 11.87 6.54 1.83
N VAL A 54 12.14 6.89 3.09
CA VAL A 54 12.57 5.92 4.11
C VAL A 54 11.39 5.02 4.47
N THR A 55 11.41 3.81 3.95
CA THR A 55 10.39 2.79 4.21
C THR A 55 10.85 1.81 5.29
N ALA A 56 9.91 1.21 6.02
CA ALA A 56 10.22 0.24 7.08
C ALA A 56 10.84 -1.06 6.55
N PHE A 57 10.51 -1.43 5.30
CA PHE A 57 11.06 -2.55 4.55
C PHE A 57 11.30 -2.13 3.09
N PRO A 58 12.20 -2.81 2.35
CA PRO A 58 12.46 -2.48 0.95
C PRO A 58 11.17 -2.54 0.12
N LEU A 59 10.77 -1.39 -0.44
CA LEU A 59 9.57 -1.24 -1.26
C LEU A 59 9.88 -1.61 -2.72
N THR A 60 10.21 -2.88 -2.95
CA THR A 60 10.47 -3.42 -4.28
C THR A 60 9.22 -4.08 -4.85
N GLN A 61 9.12 -4.13 -6.19
CA GLN A 61 8.03 -4.84 -6.85
C GLN A 61 7.96 -6.30 -6.40
N GLU A 62 9.10 -7.00 -6.25
CA GLU A 62 9.16 -8.38 -5.76
C GLU A 62 8.56 -8.52 -4.37
N ASN A 63 8.89 -7.63 -3.43
CA ASN A 63 8.35 -7.68 -2.07
C ASN A 63 6.84 -7.39 -2.04
N ILE A 64 6.36 -6.43 -2.84
CA ILE A 64 4.94 -6.12 -2.97
C ILE A 64 4.18 -7.34 -3.49
N GLU A 65 4.65 -7.97 -4.56
CA GLU A 65 4.07 -9.19 -5.15
C GLU A 65 3.99 -10.32 -4.13
N ILE A 66 5.13 -10.66 -3.48
CA ILE A 66 5.18 -11.76 -2.51
C ILE A 66 4.22 -11.50 -1.35
N MET A 67 4.20 -10.28 -0.81
CA MET A 67 3.31 -9.91 0.28
C MET A 67 1.84 -9.97 -0.14
N ALA A 68 1.48 -9.43 -1.31
CA ALA A 68 0.11 -9.47 -1.81
C ALA A 68 -0.38 -10.91 -2.01
N HIS A 69 0.45 -11.78 -2.60
CA HIS A 69 0.11 -13.18 -2.85
C HIS A 69 -0.03 -13.99 -1.56
N VAL A 70 0.89 -13.88 -0.60
CA VAL A 70 0.77 -14.61 0.68
C VAL A 70 -0.42 -14.11 1.49
N MET A 71 -0.67 -12.79 1.54
CA MET A 71 -1.84 -12.23 2.24
C MET A 71 -3.15 -12.68 1.58
N ASN A 72 -3.19 -12.75 0.25
CA ASN A 72 -4.35 -13.28 -0.48
C ASN A 72 -4.55 -14.78 -0.23
N GLY A 73 -3.49 -15.57 -0.20
CA GLY A 73 -3.54 -17.01 0.07
C GLY A 73 -4.04 -17.34 1.47
N GLU A 74 -3.61 -16.56 2.47
CA GLU A 74 -3.94 -16.77 3.88
C GLU A 74 -5.27 -16.10 4.30
N ALA A 75 -5.61 -14.96 3.71
CA ALA A 75 -6.70 -14.10 4.16
C ALA A 75 -7.59 -13.56 3.03
N GLY A 76 -7.58 -14.14 1.83
CA GLY A 76 -8.31 -13.61 0.66
C GLY A 76 -9.80 -13.45 0.88
N ASN A 77 -10.43 -14.28 1.72
CA ASN A 77 -11.85 -14.21 2.05
C ASN A 77 -12.17 -13.25 3.23
N VAL A 78 -11.15 -12.69 3.89
CA VAL A 78 -11.34 -11.78 5.02
C VAL A 78 -11.71 -10.39 4.51
N LYS A 79 -12.88 -9.88 4.92
CA LYS A 79 -13.41 -8.57 4.50
C LYS A 79 -12.76 -7.39 5.24
N ASN A 80 -12.29 -7.60 6.46
CA ASN A 80 -11.72 -6.57 7.32
C ASN A 80 -10.24 -6.35 6.98
N ASP A 81 -9.86 -5.15 6.53
CA ASP A 81 -8.50 -4.79 6.12
C ASP A 81 -7.50 -4.91 7.28
N GLU A 82 -7.90 -4.50 8.49
CA GLU A 82 -7.05 -4.60 9.67
C GLU A 82 -6.67 -6.06 9.97
N TRP A 83 -7.62 -6.99 9.83
CA TRP A 83 -7.33 -8.41 10.01
C TRP A 83 -6.38 -8.94 8.93
N VAL A 84 -6.56 -8.51 7.66
CA VAL A 84 -5.63 -8.87 6.57
C VAL A 84 -4.22 -8.36 6.86
N LEU A 85 -4.10 -7.12 7.36
CA LEU A 85 -2.82 -6.54 7.77
C LEU A 85 -2.14 -7.34 8.89
N TYR A 86 -2.89 -8.02 9.79
CA TYR A 86 -2.28 -8.90 10.80
C TYR A 86 -1.53 -10.08 10.18
N TYR A 87 -2.08 -10.69 9.11
CA TYR A 87 -1.38 -11.79 8.42
C TYR A 87 -0.08 -11.32 7.78
N GLY A 88 -0.09 -10.19 7.09
CA GLY A 88 1.13 -9.59 6.53
C GLY A 88 2.11 -9.13 7.62
N SER A 89 1.61 -8.60 8.74
CA SER A 89 2.44 -8.19 9.88
C SER A 89 3.21 -9.37 10.49
N VAL A 90 2.63 -10.58 10.53
CA VAL A 90 3.36 -11.79 10.97
C VAL A 90 4.55 -12.08 10.06
N VAL A 91 4.43 -11.89 8.74
CA VAL A 91 5.57 -12.04 7.81
C VAL A 91 6.68 -11.08 8.20
N LEU A 92 6.37 -9.79 8.37
CA LEU A 92 7.35 -8.75 8.70
C LEU A 92 8.00 -8.97 10.08
N ASN A 93 7.22 -9.41 11.06
CA ASN A 93 7.74 -9.75 12.39
C ASN A 93 8.70 -10.94 12.34
N ARG A 94 8.44 -11.93 11.49
CA ARG A 94 9.36 -13.04 11.27
C ARG A 94 10.66 -12.58 10.64
N VAL A 95 10.62 -11.68 9.64
CA VAL A 95 11.84 -11.10 9.02
C VAL A 95 12.72 -10.41 10.07
N LYS A 96 12.11 -9.73 11.06
CA LYS A 96 12.85 -9.07 12.15
C LYS A 96 13.34 -10.01 13.25
N SER A 97 12.75 -11.20 13.34
CA SER A 97 13.07 -12.16 14.40
C SER A 97 14.28 -13.02 14.02
N THR A 98 15.26 -13.13 14.93
CA THR A 98 16.46 -13.98 14.74
C THR A 98 16.16 -15.48 14.58
N ARG A 99 14.91 -15.91 14.81
CA ARG A 99 14.48 -17.32 14.67
C ARG A 99 14.02 -17.69 13.26
N PHE A 100 13.87 -16.70 12.38
CA PHE A 100 13.39 -16.88 11.02
C PHE A 100 14.43 -16.31 10.03
N PRO A 101 14.30 -16.61 8.72
CA PRO A 101 15.08 -15.94 7.70
C PRO A 101 14.87 -14.41 7.73
N ASN A 102 15.84 -13.66 7.21
CA ASN A 102 15.86 -12.19 7.30
C ASN A 102 15.33 -11.47 6.03
N THR A 103 14.75 -12.22 5.09
CA THR A 103 14.08 -11.64 3.91
C THR A 103 12.62 -12.12 3.81
N ILE A 104 11.77 -11.28 3.22
CA ILE A 104 10.35 -11.61 3.00
C ILE A 104 10.21 -12.90 2.19
N LYS A 105 10.99 -13.01 1.11
CA LYS A 105 11.00 -14.19 0.24
C LYS A 105 11.32 -15.47 0.99
N GLU A 106 12.41 -15.47 1.74
CA GLU A 106 12.83 -16.65 2.49
C GLU A 106 11.85 -17.03 3.60
N VAL A 107 11.26 -16.05 4.29
CA VAL A 107 10.21 -16.29 5.30
C VAL A 107 8.99 -16.93 4.67
N VAL A 108 8.49 -16.38 3.55
CA VAL A 108 7.27 -16.88 2.90
C VAL A 108 7.48 -18.26 2.30
N PHE A 109 8.62 -18.51 1.67
CA PHE A 109 8.91 -19.79 1.01
C PHE A 109 9.69 -20.79 1.88
N GLN A 110 9.82 -20.52 3.18
CA GLN A 110 10.47 -21.47 4.11
C GLN A 110 9.76 -22.83 4.11
N ARG A 111 10.51 -23.91 3.97
CA ARG A 111 9.98 -25.29 3.87
C ARG A 111 10.22 -26.14 5.11
N ASN A 112 11.27 -25.86 5.86
CA ASN A 112 11.67 -26.63 7.03
C ASN A 112 11.74 -25.74 8.28
N PRO A 113 10.67 -25.64 9.10
CA PRO A 113 9.32 -26.15 8.84
C PRO A 113 8.57 -25.27 7.81
N LEU A 114 7.55 -25.84 7.14
CA LEU A 114 6.65 -25.10 6.25
C LEU A 114 5.91 -24.02 7.05
N GLN A 115 6.02 -22.76 6.63
CA GLN A 115 5.44 -21.64 7.33
C GLN A 115 4.08 -21.20 6.76
N TYR A 116 3.94 -21.28 5.43
CA TYR A 116 2.74 -20.83 4.69
C TYR A 116 2.25 -21.94 3.77
N ALA A 117 1.15 -22.61 4.17
CA ALA A 117 0.57 -23.71 3.39
C ALA A 117 0.11 -23.24 2.00
N CYS A 118 -0.33 -21.99 1.87
CA CYS A 118 -0.75 -21.42 0.60
C CYS A 118 0.32 -21.52 -0.49
N THR A 119 1.62 -21.59 -0.13
CA THR A 119 2.74 -21.70 -1.10
C THR A 119 2.92 -23.10 -1.69
N VAL A 120 2.13 -24.08 -1.25
CA VAL A 120 2.19 -25.49 -1.75
C VAL A 120 0.83 -26.05 -2.15
N ASP A 121 -0.27 -25.40 -1.79
CA ASP A 121 -1.64 -25.84 -2.09
C ASP A 121 -2.29 -25.11 -3.28
N GLY A 122 -1.52 -24.22 -3.95
CA GLY A 122 -1.96 -23.45 -5.11
C GLY A 122 -2.74 -22.18 -4.78
N ASN A 123 -2.98 -21.87 -3.50
CA ASN A 123 -3.65 -20.64 -3.12
C ASN A 123 -2.77 -19.40 -3.33
N TYR A 124 -1.45 -19.54 -3.21
CA TYR A 124 -0.48 -18.49 -3.50
C TYR A 124 -0.51 -18.03 -4.96
N ASP A 125 -0.76 -18.96 -5.90
CA ASP A 125 -0.72 -18.68 -7.34
C ASP A 125 -1.97 -17.94 -7.86
N ARG A 126 -2.98 -17.79 -7.01
CA ARG A 126 -4.18 -16.99 -7.35
C ARG A 126 -3.84 -15.53 -7.44
N GLN A 127 -4.28 -14.86 -8.53
CA GLN A 127 -4.09 -13.43 -8.71
C GLN A 127 -4.73 -12.65 -7.55
N PRO A 128 -3.95 -11.87 -6.77
CA PRO A 128 -4.49 -11.01 -5.73
C PRO A 128 -5.32 -9.87 -6.32
N PRO A 129 -6.43 -9.47 -5.70
CA PRO A 129 -7.11 -8.24 -6.06
C PRO A 129 -6.25 -7.02 -5.66
N GLU A 130 -6.46 -5.88 -6.32
CA GLU A 130 -5.77 -4.60 -6.10
C GLU A 130 -5.68 -4.20 -4.62
N ARG A 131 -6.72 -4.51 -3.85
CA ARG A 131 -6.76 -4.32 -2.41
C ARG A 131 -5.55 -4.95 -1.69
N MET A 132 -5.12 -6.14 -2.09
CA MET A 132 -4.00 -6.84 -1.43
C MET A 132 -2.67 -6.16 -1.72
N TYR A 133 -2.47 -5.63 -2.92
CA TYR A 133 -1.29 -4.85 -3.28
C TYR A 133 -1.19 -3.57 -2.45
N ARG A 134 -2.30 -2.82 -2.30
CA ARG A 134 -2.32 -1.62 -1.45
C ARG A 134 -1.99 -1.92 0.02
N LEU A 135 -2.54 -3.01 0.57
CA LEU A 135 -2.26 -3.41 1.95
C LEU A 135 -0.82 -3.91 2.12
N ALA A 136 -0.26 -4.60 1.11
CA ALA A 136 1.15 -4.99 1.08
C ALA A 136 2.08 -3.78 1.07
N GLU A 137 1.84 -2.80 0.19
CA GLU A 137 2.59 -1.54 0.17
C GLU A 137 2.51 -0.81 1.50
N GLN A 138 1.33 -0.72 2.11
CA GLN A 138 1.15 -0.09 3.41
C GLN A 138 2.05 -0.72 4.47
N LEU A 139 2.12 -2.05 4.52
CA LEU A 139 2.98 -2.76 5.47
C LEU A 139 4.46 -2.55 5.18
N LEU A 140 4.88 -2.54 3.91
CA LEU A 140 6.27 -2.30 3.54
C LEU A 140 6.72 -0.86 3.88
N ARG A 141 5.85 0.13 3.70
CA ARG A 141 6.12 1.52 4.04
C ARG A 141 6.18 1.76 5.54
N TYR A 142 5.18 1.29 6.27
CA TYR A 142 4.98 1.68 7.68
C TYR A 142 5.34 0.58 8.69
N GLY A 143 5.59 -0.64 8.22
CA GLY A 143 5.93 -1.78 9.08
C GLY A 143 4.71 -2.53 9.62
N SER A 144 5.00 -3.46 10.52
CA SER A 144 4.00 -4.29 11.22
C SER A 144 3.10 -3.44 12.12
N ILE A 145 1.79 -3.74 12.11
CA ILE A 145 0.79 -3.08 12.97
C ILE A 145 0.44 -3.89 14.23
N ILE A 146 1.16 -5.01 14.46
CA ILE A 146 0.99 -5.87 15.64
C ILE A 146 2.28 -5.92 16.45
N PRO A 147 2.25 -6.35 17.74
CA PRO A 147 3.47 -6.47 18.53
C PRO A 147 4.54 -7.32 17.84
N GLU A 148 5.80 -6.88 17.85
CA GLU A 148 6.91 -7.49 17.10
C GLU A 148 7.14 -8.97 17.42
N ASN A 149 6.84 -9.40 18.64
CA ASN A 149 6.97 -10.79 19.07
C ASN A 149 5.74 -11.67 18.76
N VAL A 150 4.73 -11.15 18.04
CA VAL A 150 3.63 -11.94 17.48
C VAL A 150 4.06 -12.48 16.13
N VAL A 151 4.50 -13.74 16.11
CA VAL A 151 5.09 -14.38 14.93
C VAL A 151 4.36 -15.65 14.48
N PHE A 152 3.33 -16.06 15.21
CA PHE A 152 2.53 -17.25 14.87
C PHE A 152 1.11 -16.87 14.47
N GLN A 153 0.62 -17.52 13.43
CA GLN A 153 -0.77 -17.49 12.98
C GLN A 153 -1.20 -18.91 12.60
N ALA A 154 -2.30 -19.38 13.14
CA ALA A 154 -2.86 -20.71 12.83
C ALA A 154 -4.32 -20.80 13.25
N THR A 155 -5.01 -21.84 12.78
CA THR A 155 -6.35 -22.18 13.26
C THR A 155 -6.33 -22.85 14.66
N PHE A 156 -5.15 -23.06 15.24
CA PHE A 156 -4.93 -23.59 16.58
C PHE A 156 -3.90 -22.74 17.34
N ARG A 157 -3.86 -22.87 18.66
CA ARG A 157 -2.93 -22.13 19.52
C ARG A 157 -1.50 -22.63 19.37
N GLN A 158 -0.57 -21.72 19.12
CA GLN A 158 0.87 -21.99 19.05
C GLN A 158 1.66 -21.26 20.15
N GLY A 159 1.00 -20.86 21.25
CA GLY A 159 1.60 -20.13 22.35
C GLY A 159 0.60 -19.25 23.07
N LYS A 160 1.10 -18.19 23.74
CA LYS A 160 0.26 -17.16 24.36
C LYS A 160 -0.48 -16.39 23.26
N ILE A 161 -1.81 -16.35 23.35
CA ILE A 161 -2.63 -15.64 22.37
C ILE A 161 -2.45 -14.15 22.56
N TRP A 162 -2.14 -13.41 21.47
CA TRP A 162 -2.30 -11.99 21.38
C TRP A 162 -3.74 -11.63 20.98
N LYS A 163 -4.23 -12.21 19.86
CA LYS A 163 -5.57 -11.94 19.33
C LYS A 163 -6.13 -13.16 18.61
N LYS A 164 -7.46 -13.25 18.57
CA LYS A 164 -8.19 -14.21 17.75
C LYS A 164 -9.06 -13.44 16.74
N CYS A 165 -8.94 -13.75 15.46
CA CYS A 165 -9.74 -13.18 14.38
C CYS A 165 -10.42 -14.31 13.61
N GLY A 166 -11.74 -14.41 13.73
CA GLY A 166 -12.48 -15.54 13.16
C GLY A 166 -11.97 -16.86 13.74
N VAL A 167 -11.44 -17.73 12.87
CA VAL A 167 -10.86 -19.03 13.24
C VAL A 167 -9.36 -18.98 13.53
N THR A 168 -8.69 -17.87 13.23
CA THR A 168 -7.23 -17.73 13.32
C THR A 168 -6.80 -17.14 14.66
N TYR A 169 -5.82 -17.78 15.29
CA TYR A 169 -5.12 -17.29 16.47
C TYR A 169 -3.80 -16.67 16.07
N PHE A 170 -3.56 -15.45 16.52
CA PHE A 170 -2.28 -14.77 16.45
C PHE A 170 -1.62 -14.89 17.81
N CYS A 171 -0.42 -15.48 17.86
CA CYS A 171 0.25 -15.83 19.10
C CYS A 171 1.66 -15.24 19.16
N TYR A 172 2.06 -14.95 20.39
CA TYR A 172 3.42 -14.57 20.74
C TYR A 172 4.40 -15.75 20.53
N GLN A 173 5.65 -15.37 20.29
CA GLN A 173 6.80 -16.27 20.28
C GLN A 173 7.08 -16.81 21.66
#